data_e7c2ffff08aed894d20a6bf3f9be8fa5
#
_entry.id   e7c2ffff08aed894d20a6bf3f9be8fa5
#
_cell.length_a   1.000
_cell.length_b   1.000
_cell.length_c   1.000
_cell.angle_alpha   90.00
_cell.angle_beta   90.00
_cell.angle_gamma   90.00
#
_symmetry.space_group_name_H-M   'P 1'
#
loop_
_entity.id
_entity.type
_entity.pdbx_description
1 polymer ?
#
loop_
_entity_poly.entity_id
_entity_poly.type
_entity_poly.pdbx_seq_one_letter_code
_entity_poly.pdbx_strand_id
1 'polypeptide(L)' 'MALLRTKEIREMDGEARVKKLRALREELMHERGVAAMGGAPPSPGKIRALRKDIARILTIDTEDRRQKRQGAT' A
#
# COMPACT_ATOMS: atom_id res chain seq x y z
N MET A 1 -13.65 0.01 4.63
CA MET A 1 -12.35 0.68 4.46
C MET A 1 -12.30 1.36 3.10
N ALA A 2 -11.98 2.64 3.09
CA ALA A 2 -11.86 3.36 1.83
C ALA A 2 -10.57 3.02 1.15
N LEU A 3 -10.64 2.75 -0.16
CA LEU A 3 -9.44 2.48 -0.95
C LEU A 3 -8.75 3.80 -1.30
N LEU A 4 -7.43 3.80 -1.27
CA LEU A 4 -6.64 4.93 -1.73
C LEU A 4 -6.83 5.11 -3.24
N ARG A 5 -7.10 6.35 -3.63
CA ARG A 5 -7.22 6.68 -5.04
C ARG A 5 -5.83 6.94 -5.62
N THR A 6 -5.66 6.59 -6.88
CA THR A 6 -4.41 6.84 -7.60
C THR A 6 -3.98 8.30 -7.50
N LYS A 7 -4.93 9.22 -7.62
CA LYS A 7 -4.67 10.65 -7.51
C LYS A 7 -4.05 11.01 -6.16
N GLU A 8 -4.60 10.47 -5.07
CA GLU A 8 -4.09 10.73 -3.73
C GLU A 8 -2.65 10.26 -3.57
N ILE A 9 -2.35 9.09 -4.11
CA ILE A 9 -1.00 8.53 -4.04
C ILE A 9 -0.02 9.38 -4.85
N ARG A 10 -0.43 9.86 -6.02
CA ARG A 10 0.42 10.70 -6.85
C ARG A 10 0.72 12.06 -6.22
N GLU A 11 -0.19 12.56 -5.40
CA GLU A 11 0.00 13.82 -4.67
C GLU A 11 0.95 13.67 -3.49
N MET A 12 1.19 12.45 -3.01
CA MET A 12 2.12 12.20 -1.92
C MET A 12 3.57 12.28 -2.41
N ASP A 13 4.45 12.82 -1.57
CA ASP A 13 5.89 12.76 -1.85
C ASP A 13 6.43 11.36 -1.54
N GLY A 14 7.72 11.13 -1.83
CA GLY A 14 8.34 9.83 -1.64
C GLY A 14 8.30 9.35 -0.19
N GLU A 15 8.54 10.26 0.77
CA GLU A 15 8.51 9.91 2.18
C GLU A 15 7.11 9.54 2.65
N ALA A 16 6.10 10.29 2.23
CA ALA A 16 4.72 10.00 2.58
C ALA A 16 4.29 8.63 2.05
N ARG A 17 4.69 8.29 0.83
CA ARG A 17 4.42 6.98 0.24
C ARG A 17 5.07 5.86 1.03
N VAL A 18 6.33 6.03 1.43
CA VAL A 18 7.05 5.02 2.21
C VAL A 18 6.38 4.79 3.56
N LYS A 19 6.01 5.87 4.25
CA LYS A 19 5.32 5.78 5.53
C LYS A 19 3.97 5.09 5.40
N LYS A 20 3.20 5.45 4.38
CA LYS A 20 1.89 4.85 4.14
C LYS A 20 2.02 3.38 3.79
N LEU A 21 2.99 3.02 2.96
CA LEU A 21 3.25 1.64 2.58
C LEU A 21 3.61 0.80 3.80
N ARG A 22 4.47 1.32 4.66
CA ARG A 22 4.85 0.63 5.90
C ARG A 22 3.65 0.39 6.80
N ALA A 23 2.82 1.42 6.99
CA ALA A 23 1.61 1.30 7.80
C ALA A 23 0.65 0.25 7.26
N LEU A 24 0.45 0.22 5.94
CA LEU A 24 -0.42 -0.75 5.30
C LEU A 24 0.11 -2.19 5.44
N ARG A 25 1.43 -2.36 5.29
CA ARG A 25 2.06 -3.67 5.45
C ARG A 25 1.97 -4.18 6.89
N GLU A 26 2.16 -3.30 7.85
CA GLU A 26 2.02 -3.64 9.27
C GLU A 26 0.59 -4.06 9.59
N GLU A 27 -0.38 -3.34 9.07
CA GLU A 27 -1.79 -3.66 9.26
C GLU A 27 -2.13 -5.02 8.63
N LEU A 28 -1.65 -5.29 7.42
CA LEU A 28 -1.86 -6.58 6.77
C LEU A 28 -1.24 -7.71 7.58
N MET A 29 -0.03 -7.52 8.08
CA MET A 29 0.66 -8.51 8.90
C MET A 29 -0.11 -8.77 10.20
N HIS A 30 -0.61 -7.71 10.83
CA HIS A 30 -1.42 -7.82 12.04
C HIS A 30 -2.68 -8.66 11.80
N GLU A 31 -3.41 -8.39 10.72
CA GLU A 31 -4.63 -9.14 10.39
C GLU A 31 -4.33 -10.61 10.12
N ARG A 32 -3.24 -10.91 9.44
CA ARG A 32 -2.81 -12.28 9.19
C ARG A 32 -2.39 -12.97 10.47
N GLY A 33 -1.71 -12.25 11.36
CA GLY A 33 -1.30 -12.79 12.66
C GLY A 33 -2.49 -13.16 13.54
N VAL A 34 -3.50 -12.32 13.59
CA VAL A 34 -4.73 -12.58 14.34
C VAL A 34 -5.41 -13.83 13.81
N ALA A 35 -5.52 -14.00 12.50
CA ALA A 35 -6.10 -15.18 11.89
C ALA A 35 -5.30 -16.44 12.23
N ALA A 36 -3.97 -16.35 12.19
CA ALA A 36 -3.09 -17.48 12.48
C ALA A 36 -3.16 -17.92 13.94
N MET A 37 -3.46 -16.99 14.83
CA MET A 37 -3.58 -17.29 16.28
C MET A 37 -4.96 -17.80 16.69
N GLY A 38 -5.84 -18.01 15.72
CA GLY A 38 -7.17 -18.51 16.00
C GLY A 38 -8.16 -17.46 16.45
N GLY A 39 -7.81 -16.19 16.32
CA GLY A 39 -8.74 -15.09 16.58
C GLY A 39 -9.83 -15.01 15.53
N ALA A 40 -10.73 -14.02 15.66
CA ALA A 40 -11.78 -13.81 14.69
C ALA A 40 -11.14 -13.61 13.30
N PRO A 41 -11.59 -14.33 12.26
CA PRO A 41 -11.00 -14.18 10.95
C PRO A 41 -11.19 -12.75 10.44
N PRO A 42 -10.14 -12.13 9.85
CA PRO A 42 -10.28 -10.79 9.30
C PRO A 42 -11.26 -10.79 8.13
N SER A 43 -11.93 -9.68 7.92
CA SER A 43 -12.81 -9.53 6.79
C SER A 43 -12.02 -9.75 5.49
N PRO A 44 -12.45 -10.66 4.60
CA PRO A 44 -11.76 -10.84 3.32
C PRO A 44 -11.67 -9.54 2.52
N GLY A 45 -12.69 -8.68 2.63
CA GLY A 45 -12.70 -7.39 1.97
C GLY A 45 -11.59 -6.47 2.47
N LYS A 46 -11.32 -6.49 3.78
CA LYS A 46 -10.27 -5.66 4.37
C LYS A 46 -8.89 -6.08 3.87
N ILE A 47 -8.61 -7.38 3.85
CA ILE A 47 -7.33 -7.90 3.35
C ILE A 47 -7.14 -7.56 1.87
N ARG A 48 -8.18 -7.72 1.07
CA ARG A 48 -8.12 -7.36 -0.35
C ARG A 48 -7.87 -5.88 -0.55
N ALA A 49 -8.53 -5.02 0.25
CA ALA A 49 -8.34 -3.59 0.17
C ALA A 49 -6.90 -3.19 0.51
N LEU A 50 -6.33 -3.77 1.56
CA LEU A 50 -4.95 -3.52 1.95
C LEU A 50 -3.97 -3.93 0.86
N ARG A 51 -4.18 -5.11 0.28
CA ARG A 51 -3.31 -5.60 -0.80
C ARG A 51 -3.39 -4.72 -2.04
N LYS A 52 -4.57 -4.25 -2.40
CA LYS A 52 -4.74 -3.35 -3.54
C LYS A 52 -4.07 -2.01 -3.31
N ASP A 53 -4.21 -1.44 -2.11
CA ASP A 53 -3.58 -0.17 -1.77
C ASP A 53 -2.06 -0.28 -1.84
N ILE A 54 -1.50 -1.36 -1.29
CA ILE A 54 -0.07 -1.63 -1.34
C ILE A 54 0.40 -1.72 -2.79
N ALA A 55 -0.32 -2.47 -3.61
CA ALA A 55 0.03 -2.65 -5.02
C ALA A 55 0.00 -1.33 -5.79
N ARG A 56 -0.99 -0.48 -5.53
CA ARG A 56 -1.11 0.83 -6.16
C ARG A 56 0.04 1.75 -5.80
N ILE A 57 0.41 1.79 -4.52
CA ILE A 57 1.53 2.63 -4.07
C ILE A 57 2.83 2.16 -4.72
N LEU A 58 3.07 0.86 -4.76
CA LEU A 58 4.28 0.31 -5.39
C LEU A 58 4.32 0.61 -6.88
N THR A 59 3.19 0.50 -7.58
CA THR A 59 3.11 0.77 -9.01
C THR A 59 3.43 2.23 -9.30
N ILE A 60 2.84 3.16 -8.56
CA ILE A 60 3.04 4.60 -8.78
C ILE A 60 4.47 5.00 -8.42
N ASP A 61 5.02 4.44 -7.35
CA ASP A 61 6.40 4.71 -6.96
C ASP A 61 7.38 4.23 -8.05
N THR A 62 7.10 3.06 -8.65
CA THR A 62 7.90 2.53 -9.75
C THR A 62 7.80 3.43 -10.99
N GLU A 63 6.61 3.91 -11.32
CA GLU A 63 6.41 4.83 -12.43
C GLU A 63 7.21 6.12 -12.24
N ASP A 64 7.16 6.69 -11.04
CA ASP A 64 7.92 7.90 -10.72
C ASP A 64 9.42 7.69 -10.88
N ARG A 65 9.92 6.56 -10.42
CA ARG A 65 11.34 6.23 -10.57
C ARG A 65 11.75 6.10 -12.03
N ARG A 66 10.89 5.50 -12.86
CA ARG A 66 11.13 5.37 -14.29
C ARG A 66 11.18 6.73 -14.96
N GLN A 67 10.24 7.62 -14.64
CA GLN A 67 10.19 8.95 -15.21
C GLN A 67 11.44 9.75 -14.83
N LYS A 68 11.86 9.69 -13.58
CA LYS A 68 13.09 10.36 -13.14
C LYS A 68 14.32 9.82 -13.85
N ARG A 69 14.38 8.50 -14.07
CA ARG A 69 15.48 7.87 -14.78
C ARG A 69 15.54 8.32 -16.22
N GLN A 70 14.39 8.39 -16.90
CA GLN A 70 14.31 8.87 -18.28
C GLN A 70 14.64 10.35 -18.39
N GLY A 71 14.22 11.14 -17.42
CA GLY A 71 14.53 12.57 -17.41
C GLY A 71 15.97 12.88 -17.09
N ALA A 72 16.73 11.95 -16.52
CA ALA A 72 18.13 12.15 -16.17
C ALA A 72 19.12 11.91 -17.32
N THR A 73 18.65 11.40 -18.45
CA THR A 73 19.50 11.13 -19.62
C THR A 73 19.66 12.34 -20.57
#